data_bc8aac263781892cd8e60290f14f2402
#
_entry.id   bc8aac263781892cd8e60290f14f2402
#
_cell.length_a   1.000
_cell.length_b   1.000
_cell.length_c   1.000
_cell.angle_alpha   90.00
_cell.angle_beta   90.00
_cell.angle_gamma   90.00
#
_symmetry.space_group_name_H-M   'P 1'
#
loop_
_entity.id
_entity.type
_entity.pdbx_description
1 polymer ?
#
loop_
_entity_poly.entity_id
_entity_poly.type
_entity_poly.pdbx_seq_one_letter_code
_entity_poly.pdbx_strand_id
1 'polypeptide(L)'
;DAGCNVVSTYIPWIWHESDEGVIDLHGETREEKDLEGFLELVDEIGLYCIVRPGPYVMAETVNSGIPSWLLENYPQVVGRDKNGKKHPSEVITYLHPTFLEKVRTWYDAVNDVIAQHQITRGGSIIMYQLCNEVGMFHWVTNTPDYSDSMLESFTTYLIKRYGSLETINAYYGTKYDRIEEFLRDFVQEKSQNGALKFHYDWGTFFREYIKTYISTLKMYAQESGIDVPFITNVHGF
;
A
#
# COMPACT_ATOMS: atom_id res chain seq x y z
N ASP A 1 -10.08 14.60 31.02
CA ASP A 1 -11.40 14.60 31.70
C ASP A 1 -12.45 13.77 30.97
N ALA A 2 -12.26 13.42 29.69
CA ALA A 2 -13.16 12.54 28.93
C ALA A 2 -12.94 11.03 29.18
N GLY A 3 -11.95 10.64 29.98
CA GLY A 3 -11.59 9.26 30.26
C GLY A 3 -10.82 8.56 29.14
N CYS A 4 -10.32 9.30 28.13
CA CYS A 4 -9.47 8.75 27.10
C CYS A 4 -8.09 8.39 27.68
N ASN A 5 -7.58 7.22 27.31
CA ASN A 5 -6.26 6.74 27.72
C ASN A 5 -5.37 6.34 26.53
N VAL A 6 -5.88 6.46 25.30
CA VAL A 6 -5.18 6.17 24.06
C VAL A 6 -5.41 7.29 23.05
N VAL A 7 -4.37 7.72 22.39
CA VAL A 7 -4.42 8.58 21.20
C VAL A 7 -4.04 7.76 19.98
N SER A 8 -4.72 8.00 18.85
CA SER A 8 -4.34 7.43 17.55
C SER A 8 -4.00 8.55 16.60
N THR A 9 -2.81 8.50 16.01
CA THR A 9 -2.32 9.55 15.13
C THR A 9 -1.91 9.02 13.76
N TYR A 10 -2.28 9.75 12.70
CA TYR A 10 -1.67 9.59 11.39
C TYR A 10 -0.32 10.29 11.35
N ILE A 11 0.62 9.74 10.61
CA ILE A 11 1.90 10.34 10.27
C ILE A 11 1.97 10.39 8.74
N PRO A 12 1.39 11.42 8.10
CA PRO A 12 1.23 11.45 6.65
C PRO A 12 2.57 11.65 5.94
N TRP A 13 2.95 10.71 5.11
CA TRP A 13 4.20 10.77 4.35
C TRP A 13 4.33 12.08 3.54
N ILE A 14 3.27 12.45 2.79
CA ILE A 14 3.23 13.72 2.03
C ILE A 14 3.54 14.97 2.86
N TRP A 15 3.21 14.93 4.16
CA TRP A 15 3.43 16.06 5.07
C TRP A 15 4.89 16.16 5.51
N HIS A 16 5.47 15.03 5.86
CA HIS A 16 6.83 14.99 6.39
C HIS A 16 7.90 14.98 5.29
N GLU A 17 7.59 14.53 4.07
CA GLU A 17 8.48 14.52 2.91
C GLU A 17 7.81 15.27 1.74
N SER A 18 7.75 16.60 1.81
CA SER A 18 7.17 17.45 0.77
C SER A 18 8.00 17.45 -0.51
N ASP A 19 9.32 17.32 -0.39
CA ASP A 19 10.29 17.22 -1.46
C ASP A 19 11.08 15.91 -1.30
N GLU A 20 11.36 15.23 -2.41
CA GLU A 20 12.02 13.92 -2.41
C GLU A 20 13.36 13.96 -1.66
N GLY A 21 13.50 13.10 -0.66
CA GLY A 21 14.71 12.96 0.15
C GLY A 21 14.85 14.01 1.27
N VAL A 22 13.86 14.89 1.47
CA VAL A 22 13.86 15.90 2.54
C VAL A 22 12.76 15.52 3.54
N ILE A 23 13.12 14.67 4.50
CA ILE A 23 12.19 14.17 5.54
C ILE A 23 12.39 14.98 6.81
N ASP A 24 11.32 15.63 7.28
CA ASP A 24 11.29 16.42 8.52
C ASP A 24 10.39 15.73 9.55
N LEU A 25 10.99 15.25 10.63
CA LEU A 25 10.32 14.56 11.74
C LEU A 25 10.58 15.24 13.09
N HIS A 26 11.35 16.34 13.07
CA HIS A 26 11.79 17.07 14.25
C HIS A 26 11.38 18.56 14.24
N GLY A 27 10.47 18.94 13.33
CA GLY A 27 9.98 20.32 13.26
C GLY A 27 10.95 21.34 12.69
N GLU A 28 11.98 20.91 11.95
CA GLU A 28 13.02 21.80 11.41
C GLU A 28 12.47 22.81 10.38
N THR A 29 11.50 22.39 9.57
CA THR A 29 10.84 23.24 8.57
C THR A 29 9.55 23.86 9.09
N ARG A 30 8.84 23.14 9.96
CA ARG A 30 7.58 23.57 10.60
C ARG A 30 7.42 22.83 11.93
N GLU A 31 7.06 23.54 12.99
CA GLU A 31 6.83 22.97 14.34
C GLU A 31 5.82 21.81 14.33
N GLU A 32 4.80 21.88 13.45
CA GLU A 32 3.76 20.84 13.36
C GLU A 32 4.27 19.51 12.75
N LYS A 33 5.52 19.47 12.27
CA LYS A 33 6.18 18.25 11.79
C LYS A 33 7.00 17.54 12.87
N ASP A 34 7.06 18.08 14.06
CA ASP A 34 7.80 17.51 15.19
C ASP A 34 7.09 16.25 15.73
N LEU A 35 7.36 15.13 15.07
CA LEU A 35 6.84 13.82 15.50
C LEU A 35 7.47 13.39 16.82
N GLU A 36 8.78 13.61 16.98
CA GLU A 36 9.49 13.22 18.20
C GLU A 36 8.94 13.97 19.41
N GLY A 37 8.84 15.30 19.35
CA GLY A 37 8.25 16.10 20.43
C GLY A 37 6.78 15.76 20.71
N PHE A 38 5.99 15.38 19.67
CA PHE A 38 4.64 14.88 19.89
C PHE A 38 4.63 13.57 20.69
N LEU A 39 5.50 12.62 20.37
CA LEU A 39 5.57 11.34 21.07
C LEU A 39 6.10 11.49 22.49
N GLU A 40 7.10 12.36 22.71
CA GLU A 40 7.59 12.73 24.06
C GLU A 40 6.45 13.31 24.91
N LEU A 41 5.63 14.21 24.34
CA LEU A 41 4.48 14.77 25.04
C LEU A 41 3.45 13.69 25.41
N VAL A 42 3.19 12.73 24.51
CA VAL A 42 2.27 11.59 24.78
C VAL A 42 2.81 10.75 25.93
N ASP A 43 4.12 10.49 25.95
CA ASP A 43 4.81 9.77 27.02
C ASP A 43 4.68 10.52 28.36
N GLU A 44 4.96 11.85 28.37
CA GLU A 44 4.90 12.71 29.57
C GLU A 44 3.50 12.75 30.21
N ILE A 45 2.44 12.87 29.39
CA ILE A 45 1.06 12.92 29.90
C ILE A 45 0.47 11.55 30.23
N GLY A 46 1.22 10.47 29.97
CA GLY A 46 0.85 9.10 30.33
C GLY A 46 -0.29 8.50 29.49
N LEU A 47 -0.43 8.91 28.23
CA LEU A 47 -1.33 8.27 27.29
C LEU A 47 -0.62 7.15 26.50
N TYR A 48 -1.38 6.16 26.05
CA TYR A 48 -0.89 5.22 25.03
C TYR A 48 -1.09 5.79 23.62
N CYS A 49 -0.29 5.31 22.65
CA CYS A 49 -0.35 5.75 21.28
C CYS A 49 -0.51 4.59 20.30
N ILE A 50 -1.33 4.81 19.25
CA ILE A 50 -1.40 3.98 18.06
C ILE A 50 -0.90 4.83 16.90
N VAL A 51 0.20 4.44 16.26
CA VAL A 51 0.81 5.16 15.16
C VAL A 51 0.39 4.61 13.80
N ARG A 52 0.20 5.51 12.82
CA ARG A 52 -0.32 5.19 11.49
C ARG A 52 0.51 5.89 10.40
N PRO A 53 1.75 5.42 10.12
CA PRO A 53 2.67 6.11 9.19
C PRO A 53 2.39 5.87 7.70
N GLY A 54 1.32 5.19 7.37
CA GLY A 54 0.97 4.92 5.98
C GLY A 54 1.63 3.66 5.40
N PRO A 55 1.98 3.68 4.09
CA PRO A 55 2.14 4.85 3.20
C PRO A 55 0.85 5.58 2.82
N TYR A 56 -0.27 4.90 2.62
CA TYR A 56 -1.58 5.54 2.54
C TYR A 56 -2.11 5.83 3.95
N VAL A 57 -2.58 7.06 4.16
CA VAL A 57 -3.28 7.44 5.39
C VAL A 57 -4.74 7.77 5.15
N MET A 58 -5.14 8.07 3.91
CA MET A 58 -6.45 8.57 3.51
C MET A 58 -6.77 9.90 4.23
N ALA A 59 -7.56 9.89 5.27
CA ALA A 59 -7.83 11.00 6.19
C ALA A 59 -8.13 12.33 5.46
N GLU A 60 -8.80 12.25 4.31
CA GLU A 60 -9.14 13.39 3.43
C GLU A 60 -7.92 14.25 3.04
N THR A 61 -6.72 13.66 3.08
CA THR A 61 -5.49 14.34 2.66
C THR A 61 -5.32 14.32 1.14
N VAL A 62 -4.57 15.28 0.61
CA VAL A 62 -4.18 15.29 -0.81
C VAL A 62 -3.45 13.98 -1.13
N ASN A 63 -3.73 13.39 -2.28
CA ASN A 63 -3.19 12.10 -2.75
C ASN A 63 -3.31 10.98 -1.70
N SER A 64 -4.26 11.08 -0.75
CA SER A 64 -4.44 10.13 0.34
C SER A 64 -3.20 9.92 1.21
N GLY A 65 -2.33 10.92 1.27
CA GLY A 65 -1.09 10.93 2.04
C GLY A 65 0.16 10.54 1.27
N ILE A 66 0.04 10.18 -0.02
CA ILE A 66 1.19 9.89 -0.89
C ILE A 66 1.83 11.20 -1.37
N PRO A 67 3.17 11.35 -1.28
CA PRO A 67 3.85 12.56 -1.74
C PRO A 67 3.60 12.88 -3.22
N SER A 68 3.37 14.16 -3.52
CA SER A 68 3.14 14.61 -4.91
C SER A 68 4.35 14.35 -5.80
N TRP A 69 5.56 14.55 -5.28
CA TRP A 69 6.80 14.28 -6.02
C TRP A 69 6.90 12.83 -6.50
N LEU A 70 6.35 11.86 -5.74
CA LEU A 70 6.36 10.46 -6.14
C LEU A 70 5.49 10.21 -7.37
N LEU A 71 4.32 10.83 -7.43
CA LEU A 71 3.41 10.73 -8.59
C LEU A 71 3.93 11.47 -9.81
N GLU A 72 4.67 12.57 -9.61
CA GLU A 72 5.23 13.42 -10.65
C GLU A 72 6.52 12.83 -11.23
N ASN A 73 7.46 12.43 -10.36
CA ASN A 73 8.76 11.91 -10.77
C ASN A 73 8.71 10.46 -11.25
N TYR A 74 7.73 9.68 -10.74
CA TYR A 74 7.60 8.23 -11.00
C TYR A 74 6.20 7.84 -11.49
N PRO A 75 5.69 8.43 -12.60
CA PRO A 75 4.32 8.21 -13.06
C PRO A 75 4.01 6.74 -13.42
N GLN A 76 5.03 5.90 -13.57
CA GLN A 76 4.89 4.46 -13.80
C GLN A 76 4.36 3.70 -12.57
N VAL A 77 4.47 4.27 -11.37
CA VAL A 77 3.92 3.63 -10.15
C VAL A 77 2.39 3.70 -10.09
N VAL A 78 1.78 4.62 -10.86
CA VAL A 78 0.33 4.80 -10.86
C VAL A 78 -0.33 3.75 -11.73
N GLY A 79 -1.34 3.09 -11.17
CA GLY A 79 -2.14 2.08 -11.85
C GLY A 79 -2.74 2.55 -13.17
N ARG A 80 -3.12 1.60 -14.02
CA ARG A 80 -3.69 1.86 -15.35
C ARG A 80 -5.08 1.25 -15.48
N ASP A 81 -5.93 1.88 -16.25
CA ASP A 81 -7.17 1.28 -16.71
C ASP A 81 -6.90 0.29 -17.86
N LYS A 82 -7.94 -0.40 -18.31
CA LYS A 82 -7.86 -1.38 -19.42
C LYS A 82 -7.40 -0.77 -20.76
N ASN A 83 -7.42 0.54 -20.92
CA ASN A 83 -6.99 1.25 -22.13
C ASN A 83 -5.59 1.83 -21.98
N GLY A 84 -4.87 1.50 -20.89
CA GLY A 84 -3.56 2.02 -20.58
C GLY A 84 -3.55 3.46 -20.05
N LYS A 85 -4.71 4.08 -19.83
CA LYS A 85 -4.81 5.40 -19.22
C LYS A 85 -4.61 5.29 -17.71
N LYS A 86 -4.24 6.40 -17.08
CA LYS A 86 -4.16 6.51 -15.62
C LYS A 86 -5.43 5.98 -14.97
N HIS A 87 -5.28 5.16 -13.93
CA HIS A 87 -6.42 4.63 -13.17
C HIS A 87 -7.30 5.79 -12.66
N PRO A 88 -8.65 5.67 -12.70
CA PRO A 88 -9.55 6.77 -12.34
C PRO A 88 -9.34 7.36 -10.95
N SER A 89 -8.89 6.55 -9.99
CA SER A 89 -8.58 6.98 -8.63
C SER A 89 -7.09 7.27 -8.40
N GLU A 90 -6.27 7.26 -9.44
CA GLU A 90 -4.81 7.44 -9.36
C GLU A 90 -4.12 6.52 -8.35
N VAL A 91 -4.72 5.36 -8.05
CA VAL A 91 -4.15 4.39 -7.12
C VAL A 91 -2.77 3.93 -7.58
N ILE A 92 -1.88 3.76 -6.63
CA ILE A 92 -0.56 3.20 -6.90
C ILE A 92 -0.64 1.68 -7.03
N THR A 93 0.12 1.12 -7.96
CA THR A 93 0.37 -0.33 -8.05
C THR A 93 1.20 -0.75 -6.85
N TYR A 94 0.58 -1.35 -5.84
CA TYR A 94 1.14 -1.56 -4.50
C TYR A 94 2.48 -2.31 -4.47
N LEU A 95 2.67 -3.29 -5.37
CA LEU A 95 3.93 -4.06 -5.46
C LEU A 95 4.88 -3.53 -6.54
N HIS A 96 4.66 -2.32 -7.06
CA HIS A 96 5.61 -1.72 -8.00
C HIS A 96 6.98 -1.53 -7.32
N PRO A 97 8.10 -2.04 -7.91
CA PRO A 97 9.41 -2.02 -7.25
C PRO A 97 9.85 -0.63 -6.79
N THR A 98 9.68 0.38 -7.65
CA THR A 98 10.01 1.78 -7.30
C THR A 98 9.19 2.30 -6.13
N PHE A 99 7.88 1.98 -6.09
CA PHE A 99 7.05 2.38 -4.96
C PHE A 99 7.52 1.73 -3.66
N LEU A 100 7.79 0.44 -3.68
CA LEU A 100 8.27 -0.29 -2.49
C LEU A 100 9.64 0.21 -2.03
N GLU A 101 10.54 0.57 -2.95
CA GLU A 101 11.82 1.20 -2.63
C GLU A 101 11.63 2.52 -1.86
N LYS A 102 10.76 3.41 -2.36
CA LYS A 102 10.47 4.69 -1.71
C LYS A 102 9.76 4.51 -0.36
N VAL A 103 8.82 3.58 -0.27
CA VAL A 103 8.18 3.21 1.00
C VAL A 103 9.21 2.69 2.01
N ARG A 104 10.20 1.91 1.56
CA ARG A 104 11.27 1.44 2.44
C ARG A 104 12.06 2.61 3.02
N THR A 105 12.47 3.57 2.20
CA THR A 105 13.17 4.78 2.64
C THR A 105 12.34 5.57 3.66
N TRP A 106 11.04 5.75 3.39
CA TRP A 106 10.12 6.40 4.33
C TRP A 106 10.02 5.64 5.65
N TYR A 107 9.86 4.32 5.62
CA TYR A 107 9.76 3.50 6.82
C TYR A 107 11.07 3.51 7.63
N ASP A 108 12.22 3.44 6.98
CA ASP A 108 13.50 3.51 7.67
C ASP A 108 13.64 4.84 8.43
N ALA A 109 13.25 5.96 7.83
CA ALA A 109 13.32 7.27 8.48
C ALA A 109 12.27 7.43 9.61
N VAL A 110 10.98 7.17 9.34
CA VAL A 110 9.93 7.41 10.34
C VAL A 110 10.02 6.42 11.50
N ASN A 111 10.45 5.19 11.24
CA ASN A 111 10.57 4.18 12.27
C ASN A 111 11.81 4.35 13.15
N ASP A 112 12.82 5.11 12.72
CA ASP A 112 13.94 5.50 13.61
C ASP A 112 13.42 6.29 14.81
N VAL A 113 12.46 7.16 14.62
CA VAL A 113 11.77 7.90 15.70
C VAL A 113 10.78 6.97 16.43
N ILE A 114 9.85 6.32 15.70
CA ILE A 114 8.78 5.49 16.30
C ILE A 114 9.34 4.38 17.19
N ALA A 115 10.43 3.74 16.75
CA ALA A 115 11.02 2.60 17.45
C ALA A 115 11.48 2.95 18.87
N GLN A 116 11.88 4.20 19.12
CA GLN A 116 12.36 4.65 20.44
C GLN A 116 11.22 4.83 21.44
N HIS A 117 10.01 5.11 20.97
CA HIS A 117 8.82 5.37 21.79
C HIS A 117 7.88 4.17 21.94
N GLN A 118 8.33 2.95 21.57
CA GLN A 118 7.52 1.74 21.75
C GLN A 118 7.40 1.36 23.24
N ILE A 119 6.26 0.80 23.63
CA ILE A 119 6.03 0.35 25.00
C ILE A 119 7.05 -0.71 25.44
N THR A 120 7.56 -1.50 24.51
CA THR A 120 8.62 -2.49 24.72
C THR A 120 9.97 -1.85 25.09
N ARG A 121 10.10 -0.54 24.88
CA ARG A 121 11.28 0.28 25.23
C ARG A 121 10.98 1.36 26.28
N GLY A 122 9.81 1.28 26.91
CA GLY A 122 9.39 2.19 27.97
C GLY A 122 8.63 3.42 27.51
N GLY A 123 8.31 3.55 26.20
CA GLY A 123 7.48 4.62 25.65
C GLY A 123 5.99 4.28 25.64
N SER A 124 5.20 5.03 24.87
CA SER A 124 3.74 4.99 24.86
C SER A 124 3.13 4.20 23.71
N ILE A 125 3.89 3.91 22.64
CA ILE A 125 3.35 3.27 21.43
C ILE A 125 3.03 1.81 21.70
N ILE A 126 1.75 1.44 21.57
CA ILE A 126 1.23 0.09 21.82
C ILE A 126 0.89 -0.69 20.55
N MET A 127 0.65 -0.01 19.43
CA MET A 127 0.30 -0.61 18.14
C MET A 127 0.80 0.25 16.98
N TYR A 128 1.07 -0.44 15.86
CA TYR A 128 1.49 0.15 14.60
C TYR A 128 0.53 -0.29 13.48
N GLN A 129 -0.11 0.68 12.81
CA GLN A 129 -0.99 0.38 11.68
C GLN A 129 -0.23 0.40 10.36
N LEU A 130 -0.26 -0.74 9.66
CA LEU A 130 0.29 -0.89 8.32
C LEU A 130 -0.71 -0.37 7.28
N CYS A 131 -0.37 0.73 6.62
CA CYS A 131 -1.20 1.35 5.60
C CYS A 131 -2.60 1.73 6.11
N ASN A 132 -3.49 2.18 5.22
CA ASN A 132 -4.89 2.45 5.57
C ASN A 132 -5.79 2.10 4.40
N GLU A 133 -6.94 1.45 4.69
CA GLU A 133 -8.00 1.10 3.74
C GLU A 133 -7.48 0.45 2.45
N VAL A 134 -6.57 -0.52 2.60
CA VAL A 134 -5.93 -1.19 1.47
C VAL A 134 -6.99 -1.85 0.57
N GLY A 135 -6.95 -1.56 -0.73
CA GLY A 135 -7.92 -2.06 -1.70
C GLY A 135 -9.11 -1.14 -1.96
N MET A 136 -9.34 -0.10 -1.15
CA MET A 136 -10.52 0.77 -1.24
C MET A 136 -10.71 1.36 -2.64
N PHE A 137 -9.68 1.90 -3.25
CA PHE A 137 -9.79 2.55 -4.56
C PHE A 137 -10.21 1.59 -5.67
N HIS A 138 -9.74 0.36 -5.66
CA HIS A 138 -10.16 -0.67 -6.61
C HIS A 138 -11.64 -1.02 -6.43
N TRP A 139 -12.09 -1.07 -5.17
CA TRP A 139 -13.48 -1.35 -4.84
C TRP A 139 -14.41 -0.19 -5.22
N VAL A 140 -14.08 1.05 -4.82
CA VAL A 140 -14.93 2.24 -5.07
C VAL A 140 -15.10 2.49 -6.56
N THR A 141 -14.05 2.35 -7.36
CA THR A 141 -14.13 2.56 -8.81
C THR A 141 -14.60 1.32 -9.58
N ASN A 142 -14.65 0.17 -8.91
CA ASN A 142 -14.87 -1.13 -9.54
C ASN A 142 -13.98 -1.32 -10.79
N THR A 143 -12.77 -0.81 -10.73
CA THR A 143 -11.80 -0.83 -11.82
C THR A 143 -10.51 -1.48 -11.30
N PRO A 144 -10.12 -2.66 -11.85
CA PRO A 144 -8.83 -3.24 -11.55
C PRO A 144 -7.68 -2.35 -12.06
N ASP A 145 -6.52 -2.48 -11.44
CA ASP A 145 -5.28 -1.96 -11.98
C ASP A 145 -4.75 -2.90 -13.07
N TYR A 146 -4.53 -2.37 -14.27
CA TYR A 146 -4.01 -3.09 -15.43
C TYR A 146 -2.62 -2.57 -15.85
N SER A 147 -1.86 -2.01 -14.91
CA SER A 147 -0.45 -1.66 -15.15
C SER A 147 0.39 -2.89 -15.51
N ASP A 148 1.49 -2.70 -16.21
CA ASP A 148 2.39 -3.79 -16.60
C ASP A 148 2.84 -4.60 -15.39
N SER A 149 3.21 -3.95 -14.29
CA SER A 149 3.62 -4.62 -13.05
C SER A 149 2.50 -5.46 -12.42
N MET A 150 1.24 -4.99 -12.48
CA MET A 150 0.10 -5.77 -12.02
C MET A 150 -0.16 -6.98 -12.92
N LEU A 151 -0.08 -6.81 -14.24
CA LEU A 151 -0.26 -7.89 -15.21
C LEU A 151 0.85 -8.93 -15.13
N GLU A 152 2.10 -8.53 -14.91
CA GLU A 152 3.22 -9.43 -14.64
C GLU A 152 2.98 -10.27 -13.37
N SER A 153 2.51 -9.62 -12.31
CA SER A 153 2.15 -10.31 -11.06
C SER A 153 1.01 -11.30 -11.27
N PHE A 154 0.00 -10.94 -12.05
CA PHE A 154 -1.11 -11.83 -12.39
C PHE A 154 -0.66 -12.99 -13.29
N THR A 155 0.22 -12.73 -14.23
CA THR A 155 0.84 -13.77 -15.07
C THR A 155 1.56 -14.80 -14.20
N THR A 156 2.37 -14.35 -13.28
CA THR A 156 3.10 -15.21 -12.34
C THR A 156 2.13 -16.08 -11.52
N TYR A 157 1.05 -15.48 -11.04
CA TYR A 157 -0.02 -16.20 -10.34
C TYR A 157 -0.67 -17.27 -11.22
N LEU A 158 -1.05 -16.96 -12.46
CA LEU A 158 -1.67 -17.90 -13.38
C LEU A 158 -0.74 -19.09 -13.71
N ILE A 159 0.53 -18.81 -14.02
CA ILE A 159 1.52 -19.87 -14.30
C ILE A 159 1.74 -20.74 -13.07
N LYS A 160 1.85 -20.15 -11.88
CA LYS A 160 1.96 -20.92 -10.63
C LYS A 160 0.75 -21.81 -10.39
N ARG A 161 -0.45 -21.34 -10.72
CA ARG A 161 -1.72 -22.05 -10.49
C ARG A 161 -1.97 -23.15 -11.51
N TYR A 162 -1.72 -22.88 -12.78
CA TYR A 162 -2.09 -23.75 -13.90
C TYR A 162 -0.91 -24.48 -14.57
N GLY A 163 0.31 -24.07 -14.30
CA GLY A 163 1.54 -24.69 -14.77
C GLY A 163 2.01 -24.20 -16.14
N SER A 164 1.09 -23.99 -17.10
CA SER A 164 1.45 -23.59 -18.46
C SER A 164 0.35 -22.79 -19.16
N LEU A 165 0.72 -22.08 -20.22
CA LEU A 165 -0.23 -21.37 -21.09
C LEU A 165 -1.22 -22.34 -21.75
N GLU A 166 -0.79 -23.55 -22.08
CA GLU A 166 -1.66 -24.58 -22.65
C GLU A 166 -2.81 -24.93 -21.68
N THR A 167 -2.49 -25.12 -20.41
CA THR A 167 -3.48 -25.39 -19.36
C THR A 167 -4.38 -24.19 -19.11
N ILE A 168 -3.84 -22.96 -19.13
CA ILE A 168 -4.60 -21.72 -19.04
C ILE A 168 -5.60 -21.64 -20.21
N ASN A 169 -5.14 -21.87 -21.44
CA ASN A 169 -6.00 -21.90 -22.63
C ASN A 169 -7.13 -22.93 -22.51
N ALA A 170 -6.81 -24.15 -22.08
CA ALA A 170 -7.79 -25.19 -21.86
C ALA A 170 -8.84 -24.80 -20.81
N TYR A 171 -8.39 -24.20 -19.71
CA TYR A 171 -9.28 -23.74 -18.63
C TYR A 171 -10.23 -22.63 -19.09
N TYR A 172 -9.71 -21.62 -19.80
CA TYR A 172 -10.51 -20.48 -20.27
C TYR A 172 -11.23 -20.73 -21.58
N GLY A 173 -10.90 -21.82 -22.33
CA GLY A 173 -11.43 -22.09 -23.64
C GLY A 173 -10.85 -21.20 -24.74
N THR A 174 -9.61 -20.81 -24.60
CA THR A 174 -8.87 -19.90 -25.50
C THR A 174 -7.77 -20.64 -26.25
N LYS A 175 -7.08 -19.96 -27.17
CA LYS A 175 -6.02 -20.55 -28.02
C LYS A 175 -4.92 -19.52 -28.32
N TYR A 176 -4.38 -18.92 -27.28
CA TYR A 176 -3.27 -17.95 -27.43
C TYR A 176 -1.93 -18.67 -27.50
N ASP A 177 -1.04 -18.18 -28.34
CA ASP A 177 0.33 -18.70 -28.46
C ASP A 177 1.27 -18.04 -27.44
N ARG A 178 0.88 -16.87 -26.91
CA ARG A 178 1.68 -16.09 -25.95
C ARG A 178 0.81 -15.61 -24.80
N ILE A 179 1.39 -15.61 -23.59
CA ILE A 179 0.66 -15.20 -22.38
C ILE A 179 0.32 -13.71 -22.41
N GLU A 180 1.19 -12.87 -23.01
CA GLU A 180 0.96 -11.45 -23.15
C GLU A 180 -0.26 -11.15 -24.06
N GLU A 181 -0.46 -11.95 -25.09
CA GLU A 181 -1.64 -11.86 -25.96
C GLU A 181 -2.90 -12.25 -25.20
N PHE A 182 -2.84 -13.36 -24.45
CA PHE A 182 -3.94 -13.75 -23.55
C PHE A 182 -4.31 -12.61 -22.61
N LEU A 183 -3.34 -12.00 -21.92
CA LEU A 183 -3.61 -10.92 -20.96
C LEU A 183 -4.20 -9.69 -21.65
N ARG A 184 -3.63 -9.24 -22.76
CA ARG A 184 -4.09 -8.06 -23.50
C ARG A 184 -5.52 -8.23 -23.98
N ASP A 185 -5.82 -9.30 -24.67
CA ASP A 185 -7.12 -9.55 -25.26
C ASP A 185 -8.16 -9.85 -24.18
N PHE A 186 -7.77 -10.58 -23.15
CA PHE A 186 -8.64 -10.90 -22.03
C PHE A 186 -9.05 -9.66 -21.22
N VAL A 187 -8.11 -8.73 -21.02
CA VAL A 187 -8.37 -7.43 -20.38
C VAL A 187 -9.34 -6.59 -21.21
N GLN A 188 -9.26 -6.67 -22.54
CA GLN A 188 -10.12 -5.90 -23.44
C GLN A 188 -11.53 -6.51 -23.58
N GLU A 189 -11.62 -7.84 -23.54
CA GLU A 189 -12.87 -8.58 -23.85
C GLU A 189 -13.70 -8.99 -22.62
N LYS A 190 -13.65 -8.25 -21.52
CA LYS A 190 -14.40 -8.54 -20.27
C LYS A 190 -15.89 -8.95 -20.40
N SER A 191 -16.39 -9.14 -21.60
CA SER A 191 -17.83 -9.18 -21.84
C SER A 191 -18.42 -10.54 -22.18
N GLN A 192 -17.65 -11.64 -22.34
CA GLN A 192 -18.27 -12.89 -22.80
C GLN A 192 -17.81 -14.14 -22.01
N ASN A 193 -18.14 -15.28 -22.36
CA ASN A 193 -18.12 -16.60 -21.73
C ASN A 193 -16.99 -16.99 -20.72
N GLY A 194 -15.92 -16.24 -20.59
CA GLY A 194 -14.85 -16.44 -19.61
C GLY A 194 -14.90 -15.52 -18.38
N ALA A 195 -15.81 -14.55 -18.35
CA ALA A 195 -15.85 -13.50 -17.35
C ALA A 195 -15.91 -14.04 -15.90
N LEU A 196 -16.72 -15.06 -15.64
CA LEU A 196 -16.86 -15.63 -14.29
C LEU A 196 -15.56 -16.29 -13.79
N LYS A 197 -14.90 -17.07 -14.66
CA LYS A 197 -13.62 -17.72 -14.33
C LYS A 197 -12.54 -16.69 -14.09
N PHE A 198 -12.50 -15.64 -14.91
CA PHE A 198 -11.59 -14.53 -14.72
C PHE A 198 -11.83 -13.80 -13.39
N HIS A 199 -13.06 -13.44 -13.09
CA HIS A 199 -13.38 -12.75 -11.85
C HIS A 199 -12.98 -13.60 -10.63
N TYR A 200 -13.15 -14.90 -10.70
CA TYR A 200 -12.70 -15.81 -9.64
C TYR A 200 -11.17 -15.79 -9.48
N ASP A 201 -10.44 -15.93 -10.59
CA ASP A 201 -8.98 -15.95 -10.55
C ASP A 201 -8.41 -14.57 -10.19
N TRP A 202 -8.95 -13.51 -10.78
CA TRP A 202 -8.55 -12.14 -10.43
C TRP A 202 -8.81 -11.82 -8.96
N GLY A 203 -9.98 -12.15 -8.44
CA GLY A 203 -10.31 -11.93 -7.04
C GLY A 203 -9.43 -12.74 -6.09
N THR A 204 -9.08 -13.99 -6.46
CA THR A 204 -8.16 -14.81 -5.67
C THR A 204 -6.74 -14.27 -5.73
N PHE A 205 -6.27 -13.91 -6.91
CA PHE A 205 -4.98 -13.25 -7.13
C PHE A 205 -4.90 -11.95 -6.32
N PHE A 206 -5.91 -11.10 -6.41
CA PHE A 206 -5.89 -9.80 -5.74
C PHE A 206 -5.79 -9.93 -4.21
N ARG A 207 -6.47 -10.92 -3.62
CA ARG A 207 -6.31 -11.23 -2.18
C ARG A 207 -4.87 -11.64 -1.83
N GLU A 208 -4.24 -12.49 -2.65
CA GLU A 208 -2.83 -12.87 -2.44
C GLU A 208 -1.89 -11.68 -2.65
N TYR A 209 -2.17 -10.83 -3.63
CA TYR A 209 -1.44 -9.61 -3.93
C TYR A 209 -1.46 -8.62 -2.74
N ILE A 210 -2.64 -8.35 -2.18
CA ILE A 210 -2.79 -7.50 -0.99
C ILE A 210 -2.10 -8.11 0.22
N LYS A 211 -2.24 -9.43 0.43
CA LYS A 211 -1.52 -10.12 1.50
C LYS A 211 -0.01 -9.95 1.37
N THR A 212 0.52 -10.07 0.15
CA THR A 212 1.95 -9.89 -0.12
C THR A 212 2.38 -8.46 0.19
N TYR A 213 1.61 -7.47 -0.24
CA TYR A 213 1.88 -6.06 0.05
C TYR A 213 1.94 -5.78 1.56
N ILE A 214 0.90 -6.17 2.31
CA ILE A 214 0.86 -5.98 3.77
C ILE A 214 2.02 -6.72 4.45
N SER A 215 2.35 -7.93 3.98
CA SER A 215 3.48 -8.70 4.53
C SER A 215 4.83 -8.01 4.25
N THR A 216 4.98 -7.37 3.10
CA THR A 216 6.17 -6.59 2.75
C THR A 216 6.30 -5.36 3.65
N LEU A 217 5.21 -4.62 3.85
CA LEU A 217 5.20 -3.46 4.77
C LEU A 217 5.55 -3.89 6.20
N LYS A 218 4.97 -5.00 6.66
CA LYS A 218 5.30 -5.56 7.98
C LYS A 218 6.78 -5.91 8.10
N MET A 219 7.34 -6.57 7.09
CA MET A 219 8.76 -6.90 7.05
C MET A 219 9.63 -5.64 7.15
N TYR A 220 9.33 -4.61 6.35
CA TYR A 220 10.04 -3.33 6.42
C TYR A 220 9.99 -2.69 7.80
N ALA A 221 8.80 -2.64 8.42
CA ALA A 221 8.64 -2.09 9.75
C ALA A 221 9.43 -2.91 10.81
N GLN A 222 9.41 -4.24 10.72
CA GLN A 222 10.17 -5.09 11.64
C GLN A 222 11.68 -4.92 11.47
N GLU A 223 12.17 -4.84 10.24
CA GLU A 223 13.60 -4.62 9.95
C GLU A 223 14.09 -3.24 10.39
N SER A 224 13.21 -2.24 10.43
CA SER A 224 13.49 -0.90 10.98
C SER A 224 13.16 -0.78 12.50
N GLY A 225 13.02 -1.90 13.21
CA GLY A 225 13.00 -1.96 14.67
C GLY A 225 11.64 -1.90 15.33
N ILE A 226 10.53 -2.06 14.59
CA ILE A 226 9.19 -2.11 15.17
C ILE A 226 8.85 -3.50 15.67
N ASP A 227 8.52 -3.60 16.98
CA ASP A 227 8.24 -4.88 17.69
C ASP A 227 6.88 -4.89 18.42
N VAL A 228 6.12 -3.79 18.39
CA VAL A 228 4.74 -3.76 18.88
C VAL A 228 3.79 -4.48 17.93
N PRO A 229 2.57 -4.87 18.38
CA PRO A 229 1.57 -5.46 17.51
C PRO A 229 1.22 -4.64 16.29
N PHE A 230 1.13 -5.32 15.13
CA PHE A 230 0.68 -4.70 13.88
C PHE A 230 -0.82 -4.86 13.70
N ILE A 231 -1.47 -3.80 13.24
CA ILE A 231 -2.86 -3.80 12.80
C ILE A 231 -2.96 -3.30 11.37
N THR A 232 -4.02 -3.63 10.68
CA THR A 232 -4.38 -3.08 9.38
C THR A 232 -5.89 -3.08 9.20
N ASN A 233 -6.39 -2.15 8.43
CA ASN A 233 -7.76 -2.16 7.92
C ASN A 233 -7.72 -2.39 6.40
N VAL A 234 -8.55 -3.28 5.95
CA VAL A 234 -8.64 -3.70 4.55
C VAL A 234 -10.07 -3.42 4.07
N HIS A 235 -10.21 -2.88 2.87
CA HIS A 235 -11.50 -2.49 2.32
C HIS A 235 -11.79 -3.25 1.02
N GLY A 236 -13.03 -3.72 0.86
CA GLY A 236 -13.51 -4.19 -0.44
C GLY A 236 -13.15 -5.63 -0.83
N PHE A 237 -13.32 -6.58 0.08
CA PHE A 237 -13.22 -8.02 -0.26
C PHE A 237 -14.54 -8.74 -0.09
#